data_babc9fad84513f9799f61ab98f3bb663
#
_entry.id   babc9fad84513f9799f61ab98f3bb663
#
_cell.length_a   1.000
_cell.length_b   1.000
_cell.length_c   1.000
_cell.angle_alpha   90.00
_cell.angle_beta   90.00
_cell.angle_gamma   90.00
#
_symmetry.space_group_name_H-M   'P 1'
#
loop_
_entity.id
_entity.type
_entity.pdbx_description
1 polymer ?
#
loop_
_entity_poly.entity_id
_entity_poly.type
_entity_poly.pdbx_seq_one_letter_code
_entity_poly.pdbx_strand_id
1 'polypeptide(L)'
;MSQINFEKDKEDLLNKTDNIQSLADQVQTLESLDADIKETENKLKEKKKELERLSGEVIPTMLSEMGLSELRLQDGSSIKVSTSYRAHISVANKEAAFNWLRKNGLGDIIKNEISVSFGRNEDNKAADYAELAKGQGFQPTQKMKVEP
;
A
#
# COMPACT_ATOMS: atom_id res chain seq x y z
N MET A 1 25.96 -9.09 -53.84
CA MET A 1 25.06 -7.93 -53.69
C MET A 1 23.83 -8.38 -52.96
N SER A 2 23.54 -7.85 -51.78
CA SER A 2 22.29 -8.10 -51.09
C SER A 2 21.19 -7.35 -51.85
N GLN A 3 20.20 -8.08 -52.36
CA GLN A 3 19.00 -7.45 -52.92
C GLN A 3 18.27 -6.78 -51.75
N ILE A 4 18.10 -5.46 -51.88
CA ILE A 4 17.27 -4.69 -50.95
C ILE A 4 15.81 -5.14 -51.18
N ASN A 5 15.25 -5.83 -50.18
CA ASN A 5 13.87 -6.29 -50.29
C ASN A 5 12.94 -5.22 -49.69
N PHE A 6 12.57 -4.24 -50.55
CA PHE A 6 11.71 -3.12 -50.14
C PHE A 6 10.35 -3.54 -49.55
N GLU A 7 9.81 -4.67 -49.92
CA GLU A 7 8.52 -5.15 -49.38
C GLU A 7 8.67 -5.62 -47.97
N LYS A 8 9.74 -6.37 -47.66
CA LYS A 8 10.04 -6.82 -46.28
C LYS A 8 10.38 -5.66 -45.35
N ASP A 9 11.19 -4.72 -45.85
CA ASP A 9 11.53 -3.53 -45.08
C ASP A 9 10.31 -2.65 -44.78
N LYS A 10 9.37 -2.56 -45.73
CA LYS A 10 8.09 -1.85 -45.55
C LYS A 10 7.20 -2.54 -44.53
N GLU A 11 7.08 -3.87 -44.59
CA GLU A 11 6.33 -4.67 -43.63
C GLU A 11 6.90 -4.56 -42.21
N ASP A 12 8.22 -4.63 -42.07
CA ASP A 12 8.93 -4.45 -40.79
C ASP A 12 8.72 -3.05 -40.20
N LEU A 13 8.67 -2.01 -41.05
CA LEU A 13 8.38 -0.64 -40.62
C LEU A 13 6.93 -0.47 -40.19
N LEU A 14 5.96 -1.07 -40.89
CA LEU A 14 4.55 -1.05 -40.51
C LEU A 14 4.35 -1.75 -39.17
N ASN A 15 4.91 -2.93 -38.98
CA ASN A 15 4.85 -3.68 -37.74
C ASN A 15 5.46 -2.90 -36.56
N LYS A 16 6.58 -2.19 -36.77
CA LYS A 16 7.18 -1.31 -35.76
C LYS A 16 6.26 -0.14 -35.41
N THR A 17 5.61 0.46 -36.41
CA THR A 17 4.69 1.59 -36.19
C THR A 17 3.47 1.14 -35.40
N ASP A 18 2.89 -0.02 -35.73
CA ASP A 18 1.77 -0.58 -34.99
C ASP A 18 2.13 -0.92 -33.54
N ASN A 19 3.34 -1.45 -33.31
CA ASN A 19 3.85 -1.73 -31.98
C ASN A 19 4.08 -0.45 -31.16
N ILE A 20 4.57 0.63 -31.78
CA ILE A 20 4.76 1.93 -31.13
C ILE A 20 3.40 2.53 -30.77
N GLN A 21 2.41 2.45 -31.65
CA GLN A 21 1.07 2.94 -31.37
C GLN A 21 0.44 2.16 -30.21
N SER A 22 0.54 0.84 -30.23
CA SER A 22 0.07 -0.01 -29.13
C SER A 22 0.75 0.33 -27.81
N LEU A 23 2.06 0.59 -27.81
CA LEU A 23 2.80 1.02 -26.64
C LEU A 23 2.30 2.38 -26.14
N ALA A 24 2.07 3.35 -27.05
CA ALA A 24 1.55 4.66 -26.70
C ALA A 24 0.16 4.56 -26.03
N ASP A 25 -0.72 3.70 -26.56
CA ASP A 25 -2.04 3.44 -25.99
C ASP A 25 -1.94 2.83 -24.58
N GLN A 26 -1.00 1.92 -24.35
CA GLN A 26 -0.74 1.34 -23.03
C GLN A 26 -0.21 2.38 -22.03
N VAL A 27 0.67 3.29 -22.48
CA VAL A 27 1.16 4.39 -21.64
C VAL A 27 0.03 5.34 -21.26
N GLN A 28 -0.85 5.70 -22.19
CA GLN A 28 -2.02 6.52 -21.87
C GLN A 28 -2.96 5.83 -20.88
N THR A 29 -3.15 4.53 -21.03
CA THR A 29 -3.94 3.73 -20.08
C THR A 29 -3.30 3.75 -18.69
N LEU A 30 -1.99 3.60 -18.62
CA LEU A 30 -1.23 3.68 -17.36
C LEU A 30 -1.42 5.03 -16.66
N GLU A 31 -1.30 6.13 -17.39
CA GLU A 31 -1.49 7.49 -16.86
C GLU A 31 -2.92 7.71 -16.37
N SER A 32 -3.91 7.26 -17.14
CA SER A 32 -5.33 7.34 -16.77
C SER A 32 -5.62 6.56 -15.48
N LEU A 33 -5.11 5.33 -15.39
CA LEU A 33 -5.26 4.50 -14.18
C LEU A 33 -4.60 5.13 -12.95
N ASP A 34 -3.42 5.72 -13.11
CA ASP A 34 -2.74 6.41 -12.01
C ASP A 34 -3.56 7.62 -11.50
N ALA A 35 -4.14 8.39 -12.41
CA ALA A 35 -5.02 9.50 -12.07
C ALA A 35 -6.30 9.03 -11.36
N ASP A 36 -6.95 7.99 -11.85
CA ASP A 36 -8.16 7.39 -11.27
C ASP A 36 -7.90 6.82 -9.88
N ILE A 37 -6.75 6.18 -9.68
CA ILE A 37 -6.33 5.68 -8.37
C ILE A 37 -6.19 6.82 -7.39
N LYS A 38 -5.47 7.89 -7.75
CA LYS A 38 -5.29 9.07 -6.88
C LYS A 38 -6.62 9.72 -6.50
N GLU A 39 -7.54 9.85 -7.45
CA GLU A 39 -8.87 10.37 -7.19
C GLU A 39 -9.66 9.47 -6.23
N THR A 40 -9.60 8.16 -6.45
CA THR A 40 -10.28 7.16 -5.61
C THR A 40 -9.71 7.14 -4.20
N GLU A 41 -8.40 7.22 -4.05
CA GLU A 41 -7.72 7.31 -2.75
C GLU A 41 -8.14 8.58 -1.98
N ASN A 42 -8.26 9.71 -2.66
CA ASN A 42 -8.74 10.95 -2.05
C ASN A 42 -10.19 10.81 -1.58
N LYS A 43 -11.08 10.26 -2.41
CA LYS A 43 -12.47 9.97 -2.04
C LYS A 43 -12.55 9.01 -0.86
N LEU A 44 -11.72 7.97 -0.86
CA LEU A 44 -11.64 7.02 0.25
C LEU A 44 -11.17 7.69 1.53
N LYS A 45 -10.17 8.57 1.45
CA LYS A 45 -9.65 9.32 2.60
C LYS A 45 -10.74 10.20 3.24
N GLU A 46 -11.52 10.91 2.43
CA GLU A 46 -12.62 11.73 2.94
C GLU A 46 -13.73 10.88 3.58
N LYS A 47 -14.09 9.76 2.97
CA LYS A 47 -15.05 8.83 3.56
C LYS A 47 -14.55 8.22 4.88
N LYS A 48 -13.27 7.91 4.99
CA LYS A 48 -12.67 7.41 6.23
C LYS A 48 -12.70 8.46 7.34
N LYS A 49 -12.42 9.72 7.02
CA LYS A 49 -12.53 10.83 7.99
C LYS A 49 -13.95 10.98 8.51
N GLU A 50 -14.94 10.94 7.62
CA GLU A 50 -16.34 11.05 8.02
C GLU A 50 -16.79 9.85 8.87
N LEU A 51 -16.37 8.64 8.49
CA LEU A 51 -16.60 7.44 9.28
C LEU A 51 -16.01 7.57 10.69
N GLU A 52 -14.78 8.05 10.80
CA GLU A 52 -14.09 8.24 12.07
C GLU A 52 -14.78 9.32 12.92
N ARG A 53 -15.19 10.42 12.30
CA ARG A 53 -15.95 11.48 12.97
C ARG A 53 -17.29 10.98 13.54
N LEU A 54 -18.05 10.24 12.73
CA LEU A 54 -19.34 9.69 13.17
C LEU A 54 -19.18 8.62 14.26
N SER A 55 -18.26 7.69 14.05
CA SER A 55 -18.08 6.55 14.97
C SER A 55 -17.30 6.90 16.24
N GLY A 56 -16.36 7.84 16.17
CA GLY A 56 -15.49 8.19 17.29
C GLY A 56 -15.95 9.40 18.10
N GLU A 57 -16.76 10.27 17.54
CA GLU A 57 -17.14 11.52 18.18
C GLU A 57 -18.66 11.70 18.24
N VAL A 58 -19.35 11.77 17.10
CA VAL A 58 -20.75 12.18 17.04
C VAL A 58 -21.66 11.14 17.73
N ILE A 59 -21.60 9.89 17.30
CA ILE A 59 -22.48 8.83 17.85
C ILE A 59 -22.17 8.56 19.34
N PRO A 60 -20.91 8.41 19.78
CA PRO A 60 -20.61 8.27 21.20
C PRO A 60 -21.11 9.43 22.07
N THR A 61 -20.97 10.67 21.57
CA THR A 61 -21.46 11.85 22.29
C THR A 61 -22.96 11.82 22.44
N MET A 62 -23.70 11.57 21.35
CA MET A 62 -25.16 11.46 21.39
C MET A 62 -25.65 10.35 22.33
N LEU A 63 -25.00 9.19 22.30
CA LEU A 63 -25.33 8.09 23.22
C LEU A 63 -25.07 8.48 24.68
N SER A 64 -23.95 9.16 24.94
CA SER A 64 -23.60 9.64 26.27
C SER A 64 -24.62 10.66 26.80
N GLU A 65 -25.04 11.61 25.97
CA GLU A 65 -26.07 12.59 26.32
C GLU A 65 -27.42 11.95 26.65
N MET A 66 -27.74 10.83 26.00
CA MET A 66 -28.92 10.03 26.27
C MET A 66 -28.75 9.03 27.43
N GLY A 67 -27.57 8.94 28.04
CA GLY A 67 -27.25 7.98 29.09
C GLY A 67 -27.19 6.53 28.61
N LEU A 68 -26.94 6.30 27.29
CA LEU A 68 -26.94 4.97 26.68
C LEU A 68 -25.50 4.54 26.34
N SER A 69 -25.15 3.28 26.54
CA SER A 69 -23.92 2.64 26.11
C SER A 69 -24.10 1.75 24.87
N GLU A 70 -25.35 1.40 24.60
CA GLU A 70 -25.75 0.53 23.48
C GLU A 70 -27.07 0.99 22.92
N LEU A 71 -27.25 0.88 21.60
CA LEU A 71 -28.52 1.13 20.93
C LEU A 71 -28.78 0.00 19.93
N ARG A 72 -29.99 -0.59 19.98
CA ARG A 72 -30.45 -1.56 18.99
C ARG A 72 -31.42 -0.87 18.02
N LEU A 73 -31.14 -1.04 16.72
CA LEU A 73 -31.97 -0.49 15.65
C LEU A 73 -33.13 -1.45 15.28
N GLN A 74 -34.13 -0.91 14.58
CA GLN A 74 -35.31 -1.69 14.16
C GLN A 74 -34.99 -2.81 13.17
N ASP A 75 -33.91 -2.67 12.40
CA ASP A 75 -33.42 -3.68 11.46
C ASP A 75 -32.66 -4.85 12.15
N GLY A 76 -32.57 -4.82 13.49
CA GLY A 76 -31.85 -5.81 14.28
C GLY A 76 -30.38 -5.55 14.50
N SER A 77 -29.80 -4.55 13.83
CA SER A 77 -28.41 -4.13 14.06
C SER A 77 -28.28 -3.43 15.42
N SER A 78 -27.10 -3.50 16.02
CA SER A 78 -26.80 -2.81 17.27
C SER A 78 -25.49 -2.07 17.18
N ILE A 79 -25.43 -0.92 17.84
CA ILE A 79 -24.23 -0.14 18.05
C ILE A 79 -23.90 -0.11 19.54
N LYS A 80 -22.63 -0.26 19.87
CA LYS A 80 -22.14 -0.24 21.25
C LYS A 80 -20.91 0.63 21.33
N VAL A 81 -20.84 1.46 22.35
CA VAL A 81 -19.62 2.23 22.66
C VAL A 81 -18.59 1.30 23.29
N SER A 82 -17.42 1.22 22.69
CA SER A 82 -16.28 0.53 23.27
C SER A 82 -15.09 1.48 23.41
N THR A 83 -14.40 1.38 24.52
CA THR A 83 -13.20 2.18 24.75
C THR A 83 -11.96 1.37 24.40
N SER A 84 -11.10 1.92 23.54
CA SER A 84 -9.81 1.32 23.24
C SER A 84 -8.68 2.26 23.63
N TYR A 85 -7.59 1.68 24.13
CA TYR A 85 -6.39 2.43 24.49
C TYR A 85 -5.27 2.09 23.53
N ARG A 86 -4.62 3.11 22.98
CA ARG A 86 -3.48 2.96 22.09
C ARG A 86 -2.34 3.85 22.56
N ALA A 87 -1.13 3.34 22.49
CA ALA A 87 0.07 4.10 22.76
C ALA A 87 0.90 4.20 21.48
N HIS A 88 1.41 5.40 21.18
CA HIS A 88 2.39 5.60 20.14
C HIS A 88 3.79 5.47 20.72
N ILE A 89 4.59 4.59 20.14
CA ILE A 89 5.99 4.40 20.53
C ILE A 89 6.86 5.01 19.43
N SER A 90 7.60 6.06 19.79
CA SER A 90 8.57 6.65 18.85
C SER A 90 9.71 5.68 18.55
N VAL A 91 10.36 5.83 17.40
CA VAL A 91 11.48 4.97 16.99
C VAL A 91 12.60 4.98 18.02
N ALA A 92 12.89 6.13 18.62
CA ALA A 92 13.92 6.28 19.65
C ALA A 92 13.62 5.47 20.93
N ASN A 93 12.34 5.29 21.27
CA ASN A 93 11.90 4.59 22.48
C ASN A 93 11.46 3.14 22.23
N LYS A 94 11.58 2.66 21.01
CA LYS A 94 11.07 1.34 20.60
C LYS A 94 11.66 0.20 21.43
N GLU A 95 12.95 0.19 21.62
CA GLU A 95 13.65 -0.85 22.37
C GLU A 95 13.29 -0.85 23.86
N ALA A 96 13.26 0.33 24.47
CA ALA A 96 12.87 0.50 25.86
C ALA A 96 11.41 0.08 26.10
N ALA A 97 10.49 0.45 25.20
CA ALA A 97 9.09 0.09 25.25
C ALA A 97 8.90 -1.44 25.11
N PHE A 98 9.59 -2.08 24.18
CA PHE A 98 9.52 -3.52 24.00
C PHE A 98 10.07 -4.29 25.20
N ASN A 99 11.16 -3.83 25.79
CA ASN A 99 11.71 -4.43 27.00
C ASN A 99 10.74 -4.29 28.19
N TRP A 100 10.11 -3.13 28.32
CA TRP A 100 9.07 -2.92 29.34
C TRP A 100 7.88 -3.86 29.15
N LEU A 101 7.37 -3.99 27.93
CA LEU A 101 6.27 -4.91 27.61
C LEU A 101 6.62 -6.36 27.94
N ARG A 102 7.81 -6.83 27.57
CA ARG A 102 8.27 -8.19 27.90
C ARG A 102 8.38 -8.43 29.40
N LYS A 103 8.93 -7.47 30.14
CA LYS A 103 9.06 -7.56 31.62
C LYS A 103 7.71 -7.60 32.32
N ASN A 104 6.67 -7.02 31.72
CA ASN A 104 5.32 -7.01 32.28
C ASN A 104 4.41 -8.14 31.71
N GLY A 105 4.97 -9.15 31.06
CA GLY A 105 4.22 -10.26 30.50
C GLY A 105 3.36 -9.95 29.28
N LEU A 106 3.62 -8.81 28.63
CA LEU A 106 2.87 -8.31 27.47
C LEU A 106 3.64 -8.51 26.15
N GLY A 107 4.58 -9.44 26.11
CA GLY A 107 5.38 -9.72 24.92
C GLY A 107 4.56 -10.16 23.72
N ASP A 108 3.45 -10.83 23.93
CA ASP A 108 2.59 -11.37 22.88
C ASP A 108 1.86 -10.29 22.06
N ILE A 109 1.73 -9.08 22.59
CA ILE A 109 1.14 -7.96 21.86
C ILE A 109 2.12 -7.26 20.93
N ILE A 110 3.42 -7.59 21.01
CA ILE A 110 4.44 -7.05 20.12
C ILE A 110 4.36 -7.75 18.77
N LYS A 111 4.00 -7.01 17.74
CA LYS A 111 4.06 -7.51 16.37
C LYS A 111 5.48 -7.33 15.82
N ASN A 112 6.08 -8.43 15.43
CA ASN A 112 7.38 -8.46 14.75
C ASN A 112 7.15 -8.60 13.25
N GLU A 113 6.93 -7.51 12.57
CA GLU A 113 6.90 -7.46 11.11
C GLU A 113 8.19 -6.81 10.63
N ILE A 114 8.96 -7.55 9.82
CA ILE A 114 10.18 -7.06 9.21
C ILE A 114 9.94 -6.97 7.71
N SER A 115 10.04 -5.75 7.18
CA SER A 115 10.05 -5.51 5.75
C SER A 115 11.39 -4.90 5.36
N VAL A 116 12.04 -5.49 4.37
CA VAL A 116 13.30 -5.01 3.83
C VAL A 116 13.14 -4.69 2.35
N SER A 117 13.55 -3.50 1.97
CA SER A 117 13.66 -3.08 0.58
C SER A 117 15.09 -2.64 0.30
N PHE A 118 15.71 -3.25 -0.69
CA PHE A 118 17.05 -2.85 -1.14
C PHE A 118 17.04 -1.63 -2.06
N GLY A 119 15.84 -1.14 -2.41
CA GLY A 119 15.67 0.05 -3.21
C GLY A 119 15.79 -0.18 -4.71
N ARG A 120 16.05 0.90 -5.44
CA ARG A 120 16.27 0.90 -6.88
C ARG A 120 17.69 0.48 -7.20
N ASN A 121 17.88 -0.22 -8.32
CA ASN A 121 19.20 -0.71 -8.74
C ASN A 121 19.97 0.33 -9.59
N GLU A 122 20.03 1.58 -9.14
CA GLU A 122 20.69 2.67 -9.88
C GLU A 122 22.20 2.46 -10.02
N ASP A 123 22.84 1.96 -8.95
CA ASP A 123 24.29 1.70 -8.89
C ASP A 123 24.63 0.21 -8.77
N ASN A 124 23.77 -0.68 -9.21
CA ASN A 124 23.85 -2.15 -9.02
C ASN A 124 23.91 -2.62 -7.55
N LYS A 125 23.85 -1.72 -6.58
CA LYS A 125 23.94 -2.05 -5.15
C LYS A 125 22.74 -2.86 -4.67
N ALA A 126 21.52 -2.55 -5.14
CA ALA A 126 20.33 -3.29 -4.75
C ALA A 126 20.39 -4.75 -5.19
N ALA A 127 20.92 -5.02 -6.39
CA ALA A 127 21.15 -6.38 -6.89
C ALA A 127 22.22 -7.10 -6.07
N ASP A 128 23.32 -6.44 -5.71
CA ASP A 128 24.38 -7.01 -4.89
C ASP A 128 23.88 -7.37 -3.48
N TYR A 129 23.08 -6.49 -2.85
CA TYR A 129 22.46 -6.77 -1.56
C TYR A 129 21.46 -7.93 -1.63
N ALA A 130 20.67 -8.01 -2.71
CA ALA A 130 19.77 -9.13 -2.92
C ALA A 130 20.51 -10.46 -3.07
N GLU A 131 21.64 -10.46 -3.78
CA GLU A 131 22.48 -11.66 -3.93
C GLU A 131 23.09 -12.10 -2.60
N LEU A 132 23.60 -11.17 -1.80
CA LEU A 132 24.11 -11.43 -0.45
C LEU A 132 23.03 -11.96 0.50
N ALA A 133 21.78 -11.56 0.32
CA ALA A 133 20.66 -11.96 1.16
C ALA A 133 20.15 -13.37 0.86
N LYS A 134 20.45 -13.92 -0.32
CA LYS A 134 20.04 -15.28 -0.69
C LYS A 134 20.58 -16.31 0.31
N GLY A 135 19.70 -17.20 0.78
CA GLY A 135 20.07 -18.24 1.73
C GLY A 135 20.24 -17.79 3.18
N GLN A 136 19.92 -16.52 3.50
CA GLN A 136 20.00 -15.95 4.86
C GLN A 136 18.66 -16.00 5.61
N GLY A 137 17.74 -16.87 5.21
CA GLY A 137 16.43 -17.03 5.84
C GLY A 137 15.29 -16.29 5.13
N PHE A 138 15.56 -15.62 4.02
CA PHE A 138 14.57 -14.98 3.15
C PHE A 138 15.00 -15.00 1.70
N GLN A 139 14.03 -14.88 0.79
CA GLN A 139 14.23 -14.91 -0.65
C GLN A 139 13.95 -13.55 -1.25
N PRO A 140 14.95 -12.80 -1.71
CA PRO A 140 14.74 -11.56 -2.42
C PRO A 140 14.00 -11.80 -3.75
N THR A 141 13.08 -10.92 -4.09
CA THR A 141 12.37 -10.91 -5.37
C THR A 141 12.70 -9.66 -6.15
N GLN A 142 12.87 -9.80 -7.45
CA GLN A 142 13.05 -8.68 -8.36
C GLN A 142 11.71 -8.29 -8.95
N LYS A 143 11.40 -6.99 -8.94
CA LYS A 143 10.28 -6.41 -9.68
C LYS A 143 10.79 -5.37 -10.64
N MET A 144 10.32 -5.44 -11.87
CA MET A 144 10.47 -4.36 -12.85
C MET A 144 9.19 -3.57 -12.90
N LYS A 145 9.30 -2.26 -12.78
CA LYS A 145 8.16 -1.36 -12.77
C LYS A 145 8.48 -0.12 -13.59
N VAL A 146 7.55 0.26 -14.44
CA VAL A 146 7.57 1.56 -15.11
C VAL A 146 6.79 2.54 -14.23
N GLU A 147 7.40 3.65 -13.91
CA GLU A 147 6.73 4.72 -13.17
C GLU A 147 6.14 5.73 -14.15
N PRO A 148 4.89 6.17 -13.95
CA PRO A 148 4.27 7.20 -14.77
C PRO A 148 4.90 8.57 -14.58
#